data_3371e7e6c1a0092f9705ebc7f78d1bb5
#
_entry.id   3371e7e6c1a0092f9705ebc7f78d1bb5
#
_cell.length_a   1.000
_cell.length_b   1.000
_cell.length_c   1.000
_cell.angle_alpha   90.00
_cell.angle_beta   90.00
_cell.angle_gamma   90.00
#
_symmetry.space_group_name_H-M   'P 1'
#
loop_
_entity.id
_entity.type
_entity.pdbx_description
1 polymer ?
#
loop_
_entity_poly.entity_id
_entity_poly.type
_entity_poly.pdbx_seq_one_letter_code
_entity_poly.pdbx_strand_id
1 'polypeptide(L)'
;EMRIAAIYQTCRKPEQIKEAFDQLQLELNFEINEALRLTRQKLLENFDEEVQAKLKLRDESSQKLLSHFEKQLMTLTRHELRDLATFHSDSAFELHQVPAGLGKETPTGLYVLPRSTSTAHVYRLGHPLAEQLVTTAKARELPPAEIEFHYAQHGSKISILEPLRGQSGTVTVSLFTVESMDQAEDHLIFAACTDDGTALDQEQARRLLGLPATFKGPVLDLPAPAVLGEIESARQQQVQQIIAKRNAHYYEAEAQKLDGWADDLKVGLEREIKEMDRLIKEARRAAATALTLEEKIASQKQIKIVEAQRNDKRRSLFDAQDTIDQQREDLISKIEGKLQQATLLNPLFTLRWRIL
;
A
#
# COMPACT_ATOMS: atom_id res chain seq x y z
N GLU A 1 -19.66 -5.94 -16.55
CA GLU A 1 -20.82 -6.66 -15.98
C GLU A 1 -21.32 -7.79 -16.89
N MET A 2 -21.61 -7.54 -18.18
CA MET A 2 -22.07 -8.58 -19.12
C MET A 2 -21.08 -9.74 -19.28
N ARG A 3 -19.76 -9.50 -19.30
CA ARG A 3 -18.74 -10.55 -19.45
C ARG A 3 -18.66 -11.46 -18.22
N ILE A 4 -18.81 -10.92 -17.01
CA ILE A 4 -18.86 -11.68 -15.77
C ILE A 4 -20.12 -12.56 -15.70
N ALA A 5 -21.28 -12.00 -16.06
CA ALA A 5 -22.52 -12.75 -16.14
C ALA A 5 -22.43 -13.89 -17.17
N ALA A 6 -21.77 -13.69 -18.31
CA ALA A 6 -21.57 -14.71 -19.31
C ALA A 6 -20.69 -15.88 -18.80
N ILE A 7 -19.68 -15.62 -17.97
CA ILE A 7 -18.84 -16.66 -17.35
C ILE A 7 -19.70 -17.54 -16.45
N TYR A 8 -20.53 -16.99 -15.60
CA TYR A 8 -21.41 -17.77 -14.72
C TYR A 8 -22.54 -18.51 -15.47
N GLN A 9 -22.93 -18.03 -16.64
CA GLN A 9 -23.92 -18.70 -17.49
C GLN A 9 -23.33 -19.88 -18.27
N THR A 10 -22.06 -19.79 -18.68
CA THR A 10 -21.41 -20.79 -19.53
C THR A 10 -20.58 -21.81 -18.76
N CYS A 11 -19.98 -21.42 -17.63
CA CYS A 11 -19.10 -22.25 -16.83
C CYS A 11 -19.86 -22.82 -15.63
N ARG A 12 -19.97 -24.16 -15.54
CA ARG A 12 -20.71 -24.85 -14.47
C ARG A 12 -19.81 -25.50 -13.41
N LYS A 13 -18.49 -25.59 -13.65
CA LYS A 13 -17.52 -26.18 -12.72
C LYS A 13 -16.62 -25.09 -12.14
N PRO A 14 -16.26 -25.17 -10.84
CA PRO A 14 -15.40 -24.17 -10.20
C PRO A 14 -14.07 -23.92 -10.92
N GLU A 15 -13.47 -24.96 -11.48
CA GLU A 15 -12.22 -24.90 -12.24
C GLU A 15 -12.38 -24.10 -13.54
N GLN A 16 -13.46 -24.33 -14.29
CA GLN A 16 -13.79 -23.59 -15.51
C GLN A 16 -14.11 -22.12 -15.23
N ILE A 17 -14.76 -21.84 -14.10
CA ILE A 17 -15.03 -20.47 -13.67
C ILE A 17 -13.71 -19.75 -13.38
N LYS A 18 -12.78 -20.39 -12.68
CA LYS A 18 -11.47 -19.82 -12.36
C LYS A 18 -10.67 -19.54 -13.63
N GLU A 19 -10.55 -20.50 -14.55
CA GLU A 19 -9.87 -20.31 -15.83
C GLU A 19 -10.48 -19.17 -16.66
N ALA A 20 -11.81 -19.07 -16.71
CA ALA A 20 -12.51 -18.03 -17.44
C ALA A 20 -12.31 -16.64 -16.79
N PHE A 21 -12.19 -16.56 -15.46
CA PHE A 21 -11.83 -15.31 -14.77
C PHE A 21 -10.38 -14.92 -15.00
N ASP A 22 -9.45 -15.87 -14.98
CA ASP A 22 -8.04 -15.62 -15.27
C ASP A 22 -7.87 -15.10 -16.72
N GLN A 23 -8.60 -15.70 -17.67
CA GLN A 23 -8.64 -15.23 -19.06
C GLN A 23 -9.25 -13.83 -19.18
N LEU A 24 -10.38 -13.57 -18.52
CA LEU A 24 -11.01 -12.25 -18.49
C LEU A 24 -10.10 -11.19 -17.86
N GLN A 25 -9.35 -11.54 -16.84
CA GLN A 25 -8.38 -10.65 -16.20
C GLN A 25 -7.23 -10.29 -17.16
N LEU A 26 -6.74 -11.25 -17.94
CA LEU A 26 -5.73 -11.00 -18.97
C LEU A 26 -6.26 -10.08 -20.07
N GLU A 27 -7.49 -10.33 -20.57
CA GLU A 27 -8.14 -9.50 -21.58
C GLU A 27 -8.39 -8.07 -21.07
N LEU A 28 -8.90 -7.93 -19.84
CA LEU A 28 -9.13 -6.62 -19.22
C LEU A 28 -7.82 -5.86 -18.99
N ASN A 29 -6.77 -6.53 -18.56
CA ASN A 29 -5.45 -5.90 -18.39
C ASN A 29 -4.90 -5.40 -19.74
N PHE A 30 -5.09 -6.16 -20.81
CA PHE A 30 -4.70 -5.74 -22.16
C PHE A 30 -5.54 -4.54 -22.63
N GLU A 31 -6.88 -4.60 -22.51
CA GLU A 31 -7.79 -3.50 -22.87
C GLU A 31 -7.53 -2.23 -22.05
N ILE A 32 -7.28 -2.37 -20.73
CA ILE A 32 -6.94 -1.25 -19.84
C ILE A 32 -5.60 -0.62 -20.24
N ASN A 33 -4.58 -1.42 -20.52
CA ASN A 33 -3.28 -0.92 -20.93
C ASN A 33 -3.36 -0.22 -22.30
N GLU A 34 -4.12 -0.75 -23.25
CA GLU A 34 -4.35 -0.11 -24.55
C GLU A 34 -5.16 1.19 -24.40
N ALA A 35 -6.23 1.18 -23.62
CA ALA A 35 -7.02 2.38 -23.33
C ALA A 35 -6.21 3.45 -22.59
N LEU A 36 -5.37 3.05 -21.62
CA LEU A 36 -4.44 3.96 -20.93
C LEU A 36 -3.40 4.53 -21.89
N ARG A 37 -2.85 3.71 -22.81
CA ARG A 37 -1.92 4.17 -23.85
C ARG A 37 -2.56 5.18 -24.78
N LEU A 38 -3.77 4.88 -25.29
CA LEU A 38 -4.53 5.77 -26.18
C LEU A 38 -4.99 7.04 -25.47
N THR A 39 -5.42 6.92 -24.19
CA THR A 39 -5.79 8.06 -23.37
C THR A 39 -4.58 8.94 -23.06
N ARG A 40 -3.43 8.33 -22.76
CA ARG A 40 -2.15 9.03 -22.53
C ARG A 40 -1.69 9.75 -23.80
N GLN A 41 -1.83 9.11 -24.97
CA GLN A 41 -1.50 9.72 -26.24
C GLN A 41 -2.43 10.89 -26.57
N LYS A 42 -3.75 10.73 -26.42
CA LYS A 42 -4.74 11.82 -26.61
C LYS A 42 -4.60 12.94 -25.58
N LEU A 43 -4.25 12.61 -24.35
CA LEU A 43 -3.94 13.57 -23.31
C LEU A 43 -2.67 14.37 -23.67
N LEU A 44 -1.62 13.74 -24.16
CA LEU A 44 -0.38 14.41 -24.58
C LEU A 44 -0.58 15.33 -25.81
N GLU A 45 -1.52 15.01 -26.67
CA GLU A 45 -1.84 15.83 -27.86
C GLU A 45 -2.73 17.05 -27.54
N ASN A 46 -3.47 17.06 -26.42
CA ASN A 46 -4.45 18.09 -26.07
C ASN A 46 -4.20 18.73 -24.68
N PHE A 47 -2.98 18.70 -24.17
CA PHE A 47 -2.69 19.28 -22.86
C PHE A 47 -2.71 20.79 -22.86
N ASP A 48 -3.60 21.34 -22.02
CA ASP A 48 -3.57 22.73 -21.59
C ASP A 48 -2.30 22.99 -20.75
N GLU A 49 -1.67 24.17 -20.90
CA GLU A 49 -0.43 24.57 -20.23
C GLU A 49 -0.47 24.38 -18.69
N GLU A 50 -1.65 24.55 -18.09
CA GLU A 50 -1.85 24.38 -16.64
C GLU A 50 -1.68 22.94 -16.17
N VAL A 51 -2.08 21.96 -16.96
CA VAL A 51 -1.93 20.53 -16.65
C VAL A 51 -0.49 20.08 -16.88
N GLN A 52 0.18 20.63 -17.90
CA GLN A 52 1.61 20.39 -18.10
C GLN A 52 2.45 20.94 -16.92
N ALA A 53 2.10 22.13 -16.39
CA ALA A 53 2.75 22.69 -15.21
C ALA A 53 2.54 21.81 -13.96
N LYS A 54 1.33 21.30 -13.73
CA LYS A 54 1.04 20.38 -12.61
C LYS A 54 1.77 19.03 -12.73
N LEU A 55 1.92 18.50 -13.94
CA LEU A 55 2.69 17.27 -14.18
C LEU A 55 4.19 17.49 -13.99
N LYS A 56 4.74 18.62 -14.45
CA LYS A 56 6.14 19.00 -14.21
C LYS A 56 6.44 19.13 -12.73
N LEU A 57 5.56 19.77 -11.95
CA LEU A 57 5.69 19.88 -10.49
C LEU A 57 5.70 18.50 -9.81
N ARG A 58 4.90 17.54 -10.29
CA ARG A 58 4.88 16.17 -9.77
C ARG A 58 6.15 15.40 -10.13
N ASP A 59 6.65 15.61 -11.34
CA ASP A 59 7.88 15.01 -11.82
C ASP A 59 9.12 15.56 -11.08
N GLU A 60 9.17 16.88 -10.84
CA GLU A 60 10.20 17.51 -10.01
C GLU A 60 10.16 17.03 -8.55
N SER A 61 8.98 16.83 -7.98
CA SER A 61 8.83 16.28 -6.62
C SER A 61 9.32 14.84 -6.55
N SER A 62 9.00 14.02 -7.54
CA SER A 62 9.48 12.63 -7.66
C SER A 62 11.00 12.59 -7.86
N GLN A 63 11.57 13.47 -8.68
CA GLN A 63 13.02 13.59 -8.87
C GLN A 63 13.74 14.07 -7.61
N LYS A 64 13.15 14.97 -6.84
CA LYS A 64 13.70 15.41 -5.53
C LYS A 64 13.71 14.28 -4.52
N LEU A 65 12.65 13.49 -4.46
CA LEU A 65 12.56 12.29 -3.61
C LEU A 65 13.61 11.24 -4.00
N LEU A 66 13.72 10.90 -5.27
CA LEU A 66 14.72 9.95 -5.78
C LEU A 66 16.14 10.45 -5.44
N SER A 67 16.44 11.74 -5.61
CA SER A 67 17.74 12.28 -5.26
C SER A 67 18.04 12.24 -3.75
N HIS A 68 17.01 12.29 -2.91
CA HIS A 68 17.17 12.13 -1.47
C HIS A 68 17.55 10.69 -1.10
N PHE A 69 16.85 9.70 -1.63
CA PHE A 69 17.18 8.27 -1.42
C PHE A 69 18.54 7.90 -2.01
N GLU A 70 18.89 8.42 -3.17
CA GLU A 70 20.20 8.23 -3.80
C GLU A 70 21.33 8.79 -2.90
N LYS A 71 21.16 9.96 -2.30
CA LYS A 71 22.10 10.55 -1.35
C LYS A 71 22.25 9.70 -0.09
N GLN A 72 21.13 9.23 0.47
CA GLN A 72 21.17 8.34 1.64
C GLN A 72 21.89 7.05 1.33
N LEU A 73 21.60 6.43 0.17
CA LEU A 73 22.28 5.21 -0.29
C LEU A 73 23.77 5.45 -0.43
N MET A 74 24.20 6.54 -1.08
CA MET A 74 25.62 6.85 -1.24
C MET A 74 26.31 7.13 0.11
N THR A 75 25.62 7.77 1.05
CA THR A 75 26.14 7.99 2.41
C THR A 75 26.37 6.67 3.14
N LEU A 76 25.39 5.77 3.09
CA LEU A 76 25.52 4.42 3.64
C LEU A 76 26.66 3.65 2.95
N THR A 77 26.69 3.66 1.63
CA THR A 77 27.72 2.99 0.82
C THR A 77 29.12 3.50 1.17
N ARG A 78 29.28 4.80 1.33
CA ARG A 78 30.57 5.41 1.72
C ARG A 78 31.01 4.95 3.10
N HIS A 79 30.07 4.77 4.02
CA HIS A 79 30.38 4.27 5.36
C HIS A 79 30.78 2.78 5.32
N GLU A 80 29.99 1.96 4.63
CA GLU A 80 30.20 0.49 4.62
C GLU A 80 31.39 0.05 3.76
N LEU A 81 31.67 0.77 2.67
CA LEU A 81 32.77 0.46 1.75
C LEU A 81 34.01 1.33 1.95
N ARG A 82 34.17 1.93 3.12
CA ARG A 82 35.26 2.87 3.43
C ARG A 82 36.64 2.36 3.03
N ASP A 83 36.90 1.07 3.29
CA ASP A 83 38.22 0.41 3.05
C ASP A 83 38.22 -0.41 1.75
N LEU A 84 37.07 -0.54 1.06
CA LEU A 84 36.92 -1.43 -0.10
C LEU A 84 36.68 -0.66 -1.41
N ALA A 85 36.45 0.66 -1.33
CA ALA A 85 36.15 1.50 -2.49
C ALA A 85 36.76 2.90 -2.39
N THR A 86 37.03 3.49 -3.54
CA THR A 86 37.40 4.91 -3.68
C THR A 86 36.23 5.73 -4.18
N PHE A 87 35.87 6.80 -3.46
CA PHE A 87 34.74 7.66 -3.80
C PHE A 87 35.22 8.88 -4.60
N HIS A 88 34.82 8.98 -5.85
CA HIS A 88 35.20 10.06 -6.76
C HIS A 88 34.25 11.28 -6.66
N SER A 89 32.98 11.03 -6.35
CA SER A 89 31.97 12.10 -6.18
C SER A 89 30.80 11.61 -5.30
N ASP A 90 29.77 12.44 -5.12
CA ASP A 90 28.54 12.04 -4.43
C ASP A 90 27.66 11.08 -5.25
N SER A 91 28.04 10.78 -6.49
CA SER A 91 27.29 9.93 -7.40
C SER A 91 28.12 8.79 -8.01
N ALA A 92 29.42 8.69 -7.69
CA ALA A 92 30.30 7.70 -8.30
C ALA A 92 31.39 7.20 -7.32
N PHE A 93 31.63 5.89 -7.36
CA PHE A 93 32.71 5.23 -6.62
C PHE A 93 33.30 4.06 -7.40
N GLU A 94 34.54 3.72 -7.11
CA GLU A 94 35.23 2.58 -7.69
C GLU A 94 35.41 1.51 -6.64
N LEU A 95 34.80 0.33 -6.87
CA LEU A 95 34.90 -0.82 -5.97
C LEU A 95 36.16 -1.61 -6.30
N HIS A 96 37.09 -1.71 -5.35
CA HIS A 96 38.34 -2.44 -5.51
C HIS A 96 38.22 -3.89 -5.06
N GLN A 97 37.43 -4.11 -4.01
CA GLN A 97 37.21 -5.43 -3.44
C GLN A 97 35.74 -5.63 -3.11
N VAL A 98 35.20 -6.79 -3.52
CA VAL A 98 33.81 -7.16 -3.23
C VAL A 98 33.66 -7.54 -1.76
N PRO A 99 32.67 -6.99 -1.04
CA PRO A 99 32.40 -7.40 0.35
C PRO A 99 32.13 -8.89 0.47
N ALA A 100 32.46 -9.47 1.61
CA ALA A 100 32.21 -10.88 1.90
C ALA A 100 30.71 -11.17 1.86
N GLY A 101 30.31 -12.29 1.23
CA GLY A 101 28.92 -12.71 1.10
C GLY A 101 28.25 -12.34 -0.24
N LEU A 102 28.90 -11.53 -1.07
CA LEU A 102 28.44 -11.26 -2.44
C LEU A 102 29.10 -12.22 -3.43
N GLY A 103 28.30 -12.74 -4.36
CA GLY A 103 28.75 -13.65 -5.41
C GLY A 103 29.44 -12.93 -6.58
N LYS A 104 29.79 -13.72 -7.61
CA LYS A 104 30.44 -13.23 -8.86
C LYS A 104 29.59 -12.24 -9.64
N GLU A 105 28.36 -12.02 -9.28
CA GLU A 105 27.43 -11.09 -9.93
C GLU A 105 27.71 -9.62 -9.60
N THR A 106 28.60 -9.34 -8.63
CA THR A 106 29.00 -7.98 -8.27
C THR A 106 30.43 -7.76 -8.72
N PRO A 107 30.68 -7.24 -9.93
CA PRO A 107 32.03 -7.01 -10.42
C PRO A 107 32.71 -5.85 -9.66
N THR A 108 34.04 -5.87 -9.61
CA THR A 108 34.84 -4.70 -9.21
C THR A 108 34.84 -3.67 -10.34
N GLY A 109 35.09 -2.40 -10.04
CA GLY A 109 35.15 -1.32 -11.00
C GLY A 109 34.31 -0.11 -10.65
N LEU A 110 34.03 0.72 -11.65
CA LEU A 110 33.32 2.00 -11.47
C LEU A 110 31.81 1.79 -11.38
N TYR A 111 31.24 2.29 -10.31
CA TYR A 111 29.78 2.34 -10.04
C TYR A 111 29.28 3.78 -10.07
N VAL A 112 28.15 4.01 -10.72
CA VAL A 112 27.54 5.35 -10.85
C VAL A 112 26.03 5.29 -10.62
N LEU A 113 25.47 6.35 -10.04
CA LEU A 113 24.01 6.52 -9.94
C LEU A 113 23.38 6.68 -11.33
N PRO A 114 22.07 6.34 -11.52
CA PRO A 114 21.42 6.18 -12.83
C PRO A 114 21.47 7.34 -13.81
N ARG A 115 21.94 8.53 -13.40
CA ARG A 115 21.97 9.75 -14.23
C ARG A 115 23.19 9.89 -15.12
N SER A 116 24.13 8.95 -15.06
CA SER A 116 25.36 9.00 -15.84
C SER A 116 25.30 8.05 -17.05
N THR A 117 25.59 8.55 -18.23
CA THR A 117 25.71 7.79 -19.49
C THR A 117 27.12 7.25 -19.65
N SER A 118 27.62 6.41 -18.76
CA SER A 118 28.95 5.84 -18.83
C SER A 118 28.88 4.33 -19.00
N THR A 119 30.02 3.71 -19.41
CA THR A 119 30.22 2.24 -19.41
C THR A 119 30.33 1.65 -18.01
N ALA A 120 30.05 2.42 -16.97
CA ALA A 120 30.11 2.05 -15.58
C ALA A 120 28.91 1.21 -15.15
N HIS A 121 29.05 0.48 -14.05
CA HIS A 121 27.95 -0.26 -13.43
C HIS A 121 26.92 0.69 -12.82
N VAL A 122 25.64 0.51 -13.17
CA VAL A 122 24.56 1.32 -12.62
C VAL A 122 24.27 0.92 -11.17
N TYR A 123 24.44 1.85 -10.24
CA TYR A 123 24.21 1.66 -8.82
C TYR A 123 22.82 2.19 -8.42
N ARG A 124 22.00 1.34 -7.83
CA ARG A 124 20.63 1.66 -7.37
C ARG A 124 20.24 0.77 -6.21
N LEU A 125 19.15 1.08 -5.50
CA LEU A 125 18.67 0.30 -4.34
C LEU A 125 18.47 -1.20 -4.62
N GLY A 126 17.95 -1.56 -5.81
CA GLY A 126 17.81 -2.97 -6.23
C GLY A 126 19.08 -3.60 -6.82
N HIS A 127 20.26 -3.00 -6.65
CA HIS A 127 21.53 -3.63 -7.03
C HIS A 127 21.98 -4.57 -5.92
N PRO A 128 22.48 -5.80 -6.19
CA PRO A 128 22.86 -6.78 -5.18
C PRO A 128 23.84 -6.22 -4.12
N LEU A 129 24.79 -5.38 -4.54
CA LEU A 129 25.68 -4.68 -3.63
C LEU A 129 24.93 -3.77 -2.65
N ALA A 130 23.96 -2.97 -3.16
CA ALA A 130 23.20 -2.07 -2.32
C ALA A 130 22.29 -2.83 -1.34
N GLU A 131 21.62 -3.88 -1.80
CA GLU A 131 20.78 -4.75 -0.97
C GLU A 131 21.57 -5.40 0.17
N GLN A 132 22.76 -5.91 -0.13
CA GLN A 132 23.65 -6.48 0.87
C GLN A 132 24.06 -5.45 1.92
N LEU A 133 24.50 -4.25 1.49
CA LEU A 133 24.90 -3.17 2.42
C LEU A 133 23.75 -2.73 3.31
N VAL A 134 22.57 -2.56 2.75
CA VAL A 134 21.35 -2.21 3.50
C VAL A 134 20.99 -3.31 4.50
N THR A 135 21.04 -4.57 4.09
CA THR A 135 20.75 -5.72 4.96
C THR A 135 21.75 -5.81 6.11
N THR A 136 23.05 -5.65 5.83
CA THR A 136 24.11 -5.64 6.84
C THR A 136 23.93 -4.49 7.82
N ALA A 137 23.61 -3.29 7.32
CA ALA A 137 23.37 -2.13 8.17
C ALA A 137 22.14 -2.29 9.07
N LYS A 138 21.03 -2.87 8.53
CA LYS A 138 19.82 -3.16 9.30
C LYS A 138 20.03 -4.21 10.40
N ALA A 139 20.90 -5.19 10.17
CA ALA A 139 21.19 -6.24 11.15
C ALA A 139 22.15 -5.79 12.25
N ARG A 140 22.73 -4.59 12.15
CA ARG A 140 23.71 -4.09 13.11
C ARG A 140 23.03 -3.59 14.37
N GLU A 141 23.43 -4.12 15.53
CA GLU A 141 23.06 -3.56 16.82
C GLU A 141 23.89 -2.29 17.09
N LEU A 142 23.21 -1.22 17.45
CA LEU A 142 23.83 0.07 17.75
C LEU A 142 23.78 0.33 19.26
N PRO A 143 24.92 0.30 19.97
CA PRO A 143 24.94 0.65 21.38
C PRO A 143 24.61 2.15 21.57
N PRO A 144 24.07 2.53 22.72
CA PRO A 144 23.88 3.94 23.04
C PRO A 144 25.16 4.74 22.86
N ALA A 145 25.06 5.92 22.27
CA ALA A 145 26.23 6.73 21.91
C ALA A 145 25.99 8.22 22.10
N GLU A 146 27.07 8.99 22.18
CA GLU A 146 27.05 10.45 22.19
C GLU A 146 27.45 11.01 20.83
N ILE A 147 26.67 12.01 20.38
CA ILE A 147 26.83 12.70 19.09
C ILE A 147 26.77 14.20 19.30
N GLU A 148 27.72 14.93 18.70
CA GLU A 148 27.67 16.39 18.57
C GLU A 148 27.22 16.77 17.17
N PHE A 149 26.12 17.53 17.09
CA PHE A 149 25.58 18.07 15.85
C PHE A 149 26.15 19.45 15.57
N HIS A 150 26.63 19.66 14.36
CA HIS A 150 27.24 20.94 13.91
C HIS A 150 26.25 21.73 13.08
N TYR A 151 25.39 22.52 13.73
CA TYR A 151 24.35 23.28 13.08
C TYR A 151 24.92 24.26 12.02
N ALA A 152 26.03 24.94 12.33
CA ALA A 152 26.67 25.87 11.42
C ALA A 152 27.16 25.23 10.10
N GLN A 153 27.46 23.95 10.09
CA GLN A 153 27.92 23.22 8.90
C GLN A 153 26.81 22.79 7.97
N HIS A 154 25.54 22.92 8.36
CA HIS A 154 24.40 22.48 7.55
C HIS A 154 24.19 23.36 6.30
N GLY A 155 24.74 24.55 6.25
CA GLY A 155 24.70 25.44 5.08
C GLY A 155 23.38 26.18 4.84
N SER A 156 22.30 25.80 5.56
CA SER A 156 21.00 26.46 5.50
C SER A 156 20.35 26.57 6.89
N LYS A 157 19.55 27.61 7.08
CA LYS A 157 18.84 27.83 8.34
C LYS A 157 17.67 26.86 8.49
N ILE A 158 17.59 26.20 9.64
CA ILE A 158 16.46 25.32 10.02
C ILE A 158 15.75 25.96 11.22
N SER A 159 14.73 26.75 10.95
CA SER A 159 14.06 27.59 11.97
C SER A 159 13.55 26.83 13.19
N ILE A 160 13.08 25.57 12.99
CA ILE A 160 12.58 24.74 14.10
C ILE A 160 13.68 24.21 15.03
N LEU A 161 14.96 24.21 14.59
CA LEU A 161 16.10 23.79 15.40
C LEU A 161 16.86 24.97 16.03
N GLU A 162 16.60 26.22 15.59
CA GLU A 162 17.24 27.41 16.14
C GLU A 162 17.15 27.50 17.69
N PRO A 163 15.98 27.24 18.30
CA PRO A 163 15.84 27.25 19.77
C PRO A 163 16.68 26.21 20.48
N LEU A 164 17.08 25.14 19.79
CA LEU A 164 17.82 24.01 20.36
C LEU A 164 19.35 24.19 20.29
N ARG A 165 19.84 25.29 19.70
CA ARG A 165 21.28 25.55 19.63
C ARG A 165 21.88 25.77 21.03
N GLY A 166 22.99 25.09 21.26
CA GLY A 166 23.65 25.07 22.57
C GLY A 166 22.97 24.15 23.61
N GLN A 167 21.88 23.51 23.24
CA GLN A 167 21.20 22.55 24.11
C GLN A 167 21.73 21.11 23.88
N SER A 168 21.43 20.28 24.84
CA SER A 168 21.69 18.83 24.83
C SER A 168 20.47 18.06 25.31
N GLY A 169 20.45 16.77 25.00
CA GLY A 169 19.35 15.90 25.38
C GLY A 169 19.52 14.46 24.90
N THR A 170 18.43 13.74 24.87
CA THR A 170 18.40 12.32 24.45
C THR A 170 17.37 12.13 23.34
N VAL A 171 17.68 11.27 22.39
CA VAL A 171 16.78 10.81 21.32
C VAL A 171 16.82 9.31 21.21
N THR A 172 15.64 8.68 21.13
CA THR A 172 15.46 7.27 20.81
C THR A 172 14.71 7.16 19.50
N VAL A 173 15.15 6.27 18.65
CA VAL A 173 14.48 5.95 17.38
C VAL A 173 14.05 4.50 17.42
N SER A 174 12.78 4.25 17.14
CA SER A 174 12.18 2.92 17.11
C SER A 174 11.47 2.68 15.79
N LEU A 175 11.47 1.43 15.34
CA LEU A 175 10.66 0.96 14.21
C LEU A 175 9.36 0.40 14.77
N PHE A 176 8.26 1.04 14.42
CA PHE A 176 6.92 0.62 14.78
C PHE A 176 6.23 0.00 13.57
N THR A 177 6.04 -1.30 13.61
CA THR A 177 5.35 -2.07 12.56
C THR A 177 3.90 -2.27 12.96
N VAL A 178 2.98 -1.95 12.07
CA VAL A 178 1.55 -2.21 12.22
C VAL A 178 1.11 -3.15 11.11
N GLU A 179 0.66 -4.33 11.50
CA GLU A 179 0.11 -5.31 10.57
C GLU A 179 -1.42 -5.23 10.60
N SER A 180 -2.02 -4.98 9.45
CA SER A 180 -3.47 -5.03 9.27
C SER A 180 -3.80 -5.25 7.79
N MET A 181 -4.93 -5.85 7.49
CA MET A 181 -5.40 -6.08 6.11
C MET A 181 -4.39 -6.85 5.24
N ASP A 182 -3.70 -7.84 5.83
CA ASP A 182 -2.65 -8.64 5.19
C ASP A 182 -1.44 -7.80 4.70
N GLN A 183 -1.25 -6.60 5.25
CA GLN A 183 -0.13 -5.72 4.95
C GLN A 183 0.57 -5.29 6.24
N ALA A 184 1.90 -5.21 6.18
CA ALA A 184 2.72 -4.64 7.24
C ALA A 184 3.19 -3.24 6.82
N GLU A 185 3.01 -2.26 7.69
CA GLU A 185 3.47 -0.88 7.50
C GLU A 185 4.47 -0.51 8.58
N ASP A 186 5.63 -0.06 8.15
CA ASP A 186 6.72 0.36 9.02
C ASP A 186 6.73 1.87 9.21
N HIS A 187 6.76 2.31 10.46
CA HIS A 187 6.83 3.71 10.86
C HIS A 187 8.02 3.96 11.75
N LEU A 188 8.86 4.95 11.43
CA LEU A 188 9.89 5.41 12.33
C LEU A 188 9.30 6.35 13.37
N ILE A 189 9.47 6.02 14.64
CA ILE A 189 9.11 6.85 15.78
C ILE A 189 10.38 7.48 16.34
N PHE A 190 10.37 8.81 16.42
CA PHE A 190 11.45 9.60 17.02
C PHE A 190 10.95 10.15 18.36
N ALA A 191 11.46 9.65 19.46
CA ALA A 191 11.21 10.20 20.77
C ALA A 191 12.44 10.98 21.23
N ALA A 192 12.33 12.29 21.40
CA ALA A 192 13.43 13.15 21.77
C ALA A 192 13.01 14.17 22.83
N CYS A 193 13.94 14.46 23.72
CA CYS A 193 13.78 15.53 24.71
C CYS A 193 15.12 16.20 24.99
N THR A 194 15.06 17.42 25.48
CA THR A 194 16.20 18.16 26.06
C THR A 194 16.52 17.66 27.49
N ASP A 195 17.66 18.06 28.03
CA ASP A 195 18.07 17.67 29.38
C ASP A 195 17.18 18.29 30.48
N ASP A 196 16.47 19.37 30.17
CA ASP A 196 15.45 19.96 31.07
C ASP A 196 14.09 19.27 30.98
N GLY A 197 13.96 18.20 30.16
CA GLY A 197 12.75 17.41 30.01
C GLY A 197 11.76 17.96 28.96
N THR A 198 12.10 18.99 28.22
CA THR A 198 11.24 19.51 27.15
C THR A 198 11.21 18.55 25.98
N ALA A 199 10.00 18.06 25.63
CA ALA A 199 9.79 17.15 24.52
C ALA A 199 9.99 17.85 23.16
N LEU A 200 10.70 17.22 22.24
CA LEU A 200 10.81 17.63 20.84
C LEU A 200 9.66 17.01 20.03
N ASP A 201 9.16 17.77 19.04
CA ASP A 201 8.23 17.19 18.10
C ASP A 201 8.94 16.27 17.07
N GLN A 202 8.14 15.50 16.30
CA GLN A 202 8.68 14.52 15.32
C GLN A 202 9.54 15.18 14.25
N GLU A 203 9.16 16.35 13.77
CA GLU A 203 9.90 17.03 12.71
C GLU A 203 11.20 17.61 13.26
N GLN A 204 11.19 18.16 14.48
CA GLN A 204 12.41 18.60 15.18
C GLN A 204 13.38 17.43 15.37
N ALA A 205 12.93 16.30 15.91
CA ALA A 205 13.76 15.12 16.13
C ALA A 205 14.31 14.54 14.82
N ARG A 206 13.48 14.49 13.77
CA ARG A 206 13.90 14.04 12.44
C ARG A 206 14.93 14.98 11.80
N ARG A 207 14.73 16.30 11.89
CA ARG A 207 15.65 17.30 11.35
C ARG A 207 16.97 17.34 12.12
N LEU A 208 16.92 17.12 13.44
CA LEU A 208 18.11 17.01 14.27
C LEU A 208 19.05 15.91 13.74
N LEU A 209 18.53 14.72 13.47
CA LEU A 209 19.29 13.60 12.91
C LEU A 209 19.78 13.82 11.47
N GLY A 210 19.31 14.84 10.80
CA GLY A 210 19.77 15.28 9.48
C GLY A 210 20.96 16.25 9.49
N LEU A 211 21.37 16.73 10.65
CA LEU A 211 22.51 17.63 10.77
C LEU A 211 23.85 16.90 10.61
N PRO A 212 24.88 17.57 10.08
CA PRO A 212 26.25 17.07 10.17
C PRO A 212 26.64 16.83 11.62
N ALA A 213 27.28 15.69 11.89
CA ALA A 213 27.55 15.30 13.27
C ALA A 213 28.94 14.66 13.43
N THR A 214 29.47 14.74 14.64
CA THR A 214 30.68 14.03 15.07
C THR A 214 30.30 12.99 16.13
N PHE A 215 30.68 11.75 15.90
CA PHE A 215 30.54 10.67 16.87
C PHE A 215 31.60 10.82 17.97
N LYS A 216 31.18 10.86 19.25
CA LYS A 216 32.07 11.02 20.41
C LYS A 216 32.44 9.69 21.04
N GLY A 217 31.57 8.72 20.96
CA GLY A 217 31.82 7.38 21.49
C GLY A 217 30.56 6.71 22.03
N PRO A 218 30.67 5.41 22.36
CA PRO A 218 29.59 4.72 23.03
C PRO A 218 29.44 5.21 24.48
N VAL A 219 28.20 5.23 24.97
CA VAL A 219 27.87 5.58 26.35
C VAL A 219 27.36 4.31 27.04
N LEU A 220 28.09 3.84 28.06
CA LEU A 220 27.76 2.57 28.74
C LEU A 220 26.50 2.63 29.58
N ASP A 221 26.15 3.80 30.09
CA ASP A 221 24.94 4.01 30.91
C ASP A 221 24.28 5.32 30.50
N LEU A 222 23.31 5.21 29.59
CA LEU A 222 22.49 6.34 29.17
C LEU A 222 21.11 6.20 29.81
N PRO A 223 20.81 6.92 30.89
CA PRO A 223 19.50 6.87 31.48
C PRO A 223 18.46 7.38 30.47
N ALA A 224 17.45 6.56 30.16
CA ALA A 224 16.34 6.98 29.31
C ALA A 224 15.37 7.80 30.18
N PRO A 225 15.19 9.10 29.93
CA PRO A 225 14.20 9.92 30.61
C PRO A 225 12.80 9.31 30.44
N ALA A 226 11.99 9.27 31.50
CA ALA A 226 10.61 8.72 31.46
C ALA A 226 9.76 9.39 30.37
N VAL A 227 10.00 10.65 30.08
CA VAL A 227 9.36 11.44 29.02
C VAL A 227 9.51 10.80 27.64
N LEU A 228 10.63 10.12 27.34
CA LEU A 228 10.82 9.45 26.04
C LEU A 228 9.78 8.33 25.82
N GLY A 229 9.50 7.54 26.87
CA GLY A 229 8.47 6.49 26.79
C GLY A 229 7.06 7.06 26.61
N GLU A 230 6.76 8.20 27.21
CA GLU A 230 5.48 8.89 27.01
C GLU A 230 5.34 9.42 25.57
N ILE A 231 6.39 10.04 25.04
CA ILE A 231 6.43 10.53 23.65
C ILE A 231 6.26 9.36 22.67
N GLU A 232 6.98 8.25 22.91
CA GLU A 232 6.93 7.06 22.07
C GLU A 232 5.51 6.46 22.06
N SER A 233 4.90 6.27 23.25
CA SER A 233 3.54 5.75 23.36
C SER A 233 2.49 6.64 22.71
N ALA A 234 2.59 7.96 22.87
CA ALA A 234 1.70 8.92 22.24
C ALA A 234 1.81 8.85 20.70
N ARG A 235 3.02 8.65 20.17
CA ARG A 235 3.26 8.51 18.72
C ARG A 235 2.72 7.19 18.16
N GLN A 236 2.91 6.09 18.87
CA GLN A 236 2.31 4.79 18.50
C GLN A 236 0.79 4.92 18.38
N GLN A 237 0.14 5.50 19.39
CA GLN A 237 -1.30 5.73 19.38
C GLN A 237 -1.74 6.61 18.20
N GLN A 238 -0.99 7.66 17.88
CA GLN A 238 -1.30 8.52 16.74
C GLN A 238 -1.23 7.76 15.42
N VAL A 239 -0.19 6.94 15.20
CA VAL A 239 -0.05 6.10 14.00
C VAL A 239 -1.20 5.11 13.90
N GLN A 240 -1.51 4.39 15.01
CA GLN A 240 -2.62 3.46 15.06
C GLN A 240 -3.96 4.12 14.72
N GLN A 241 -4.23 5.32 15.24
CA GLN A 241 -5.44 6.08 14.93
C GLN A 241 -5.54 6.46 13.45
N ILE A 242 -4.43 6.86 12.83
CA ILE A 242 -4.40 7.20 11.39
C ILE A 242 -4.74 5.96 10.56
N ILE A 243 -4.12 4.83 10.88
CA ILE A 243 -4.37 3.55 10.21
C ILE A 243 -5.82 3.10 10.44
N ALA A 244 -6.31 3.18 11.68
CA ALA A 244 -7.69 2.81 12.02
C ALA A 244 -8.71 3.63 11.23
N LYS A 245 -8.53 4.94 11.11
CA LYS A 245 -9.42 5.81 10.32
C LYS A 245 -9.42 5.44 8.83
N ARG A 246 -8.23 5.18 8.27
CA ARG A 246 -8.11 4.75 6.87
C ARG A 246 -8.80 3.41 6.63
N ASN A 247 -8.58 2.47 7.53
CA ASN A 247 -9.15 1.13 7.46
C ASN A 247 -10.68 1.16 7.66
N ALA A 248 -11.21 2.01 8.56
CA ALA A 248 -12.64 2.22 8.73
C ALA A 248 -13.30 2.72 7.43
N HIS A 249 -12.68 3.70 6.78
CA HIS A 249 -13.19 4.20 5.50
C HIS A 249 -13.19 3.11 4.39
N TYR A 250 -12.15 2.28 4.36
CA TYR A 250 -12.11 1.13 3.45
C TYR A 250 -13.22 0.13 3.76
N TYR A 251 -13.43 -0.19 5.05
CA TYR A 251 -14.49 -1.09 5.49
C TYR A 251 -15.88 -0.58 5.06
N GLU A 252 -16.18 0.69 5.31
CA GLU A 252 -17.45 1.31 4.92
C GLU A 252 -17.68 1.20 3.40
N ALA A 253 -16.66 1.47 2.60
CA ALA A 253 -16.76 1.38 1.15
C ALA A 253 -16.99 -0.06 0.66
N GLU A 254 -16.31 -1.05 1.25
CA GLU A 254 -16.49 -2.46 0.88
C GLU A 254 -17.83 -3.01 1.38
N ALA A 255 -18.27 -2.65 2.59
CA ALA A 255 -19.57 -3.03 3.11
C ALA A 255 -20.71 -2.50 2.22
N GLN A 256 -20.66 -1.25 1.77
CA GLN A 256 -21.63 -0.69 0.84
C GLN A 256 -21.67 -1.43 -0.51
N LYS A 257 -20.53 -1.87 -1.02
CA LYS A 257 -20.50 -2.68 -2.25
C LYS A 257 -21.14 -4.06 -2.05
N LEU A 258 -20.91 -4.68 -0.90
CA LEU A 258 -21.53 -5.97 -0.57
C LEU A 258 -23.04 -5.85 -0.37
N ASP A 259 -23.50 -4.78 0.27
CA ASP A 259 -24.94 -4.47 0.40
C ASP A 259 -25.58 -4.30 -0.98
N GLY A 260 -24.99 -3.47 -1.85
CA GLY A 260 -25.46 -3.29 -3.22
C GLY A 260 -25.48 -4.59 -4.04
N TRP A 261 -24.46 -5.43 -3.89
CA TRP A 261 -24.41 -6.75 -4.53
C TRP A 261 -25.54 -7.67 -4.04
N ALA A 262 -25.76 -7.74 -2.73
CA ALA A 262 -26.83 -8.55 -2.16
C ALA A 262 -28.22 -8.08 -2.63
N ASP A 263 -28.45 -6.77 -2.64
CA ASP A 263 -29.70 -6.16 -3.11
C ASP A 263 -29.94 -6.45 -4.61
N ASP A 264 -28.92 -6.32 -5.45
CA ASP A 264 -29.02 -6.60 -6.89
C ASP A 264 -29.39 -8.07 -7.15
N LEU A 265 -28.81 -9.00 -6.39
CA LEU A 265 -29.14 -10.42 -6.49
C LEU A 265 -30.59 -10.70 -6.08
N LYS A 266 -31.07 -10.11 -4.97
CA LYS A 266 -32.45 -10.22 -4.50
C LYS A 266 -33.46 -9.67 -5.53
N VAL A 267 -33.17 -8.48 -6.07
CA VAL A 267 -33.97 -7.86 -7.14
C VAL A 267 -33.99 -8.72 -8.41
N GLY A 268 -32.86 -9.36 -8.75
CA GLY A 268 -32.76 -10.29 -9.86
C GLY A 268 -33.72 -11.49 -9.70
N LEU A 269 -33.73 -12.11 -8.53
CA LEU A 269 -34.63 -13.24 -8.21
C LEU A 269 -36.11 -12.82 -8.28
N GLU A 270 -36.46 -11.68 -7.72
CA GLU A 270 -37.83 -11.15 -7.80
C GLU A 270 -38.28 -10.85 -9.24
N ARG A 271 -37.37 -10.34 -10.07
CA ARG A 271 -37.66 -10.05 -11.48
C ARG A 271 -38.01 -11.31 -12.26
N GLU A 272 -37.31 -12.41 -12.02
CA GLU A 272 -37.62 -13.72 -12.64
C GLU A 272 -39.05 -14.16 -12.31
N ILE A 273 -39.49 -14.03 -11.06
CA ILE A 273 -40.83 -14.37 -10.64
C ILE A 273 -41.89 -13.49 -11.31
N LYS A 274 -41.63 -12.17 -11.37
CA LYS A 274 -42.54 -11.19 -12.06
C LYS A 274 -42.67 -11.50 -13.55
N GLU A 275 -41.57 -11.94 -14.19
CA GLU A 275 -41.61 -12.34 -15.60
C GLU A 275 -42.46 -13.59 -15.81
N MET A 276 -42.34 -14.60 -14.92
CA MET A 276 -43.23 -15.77 -14.97
C MET A 276 -44.68 -15.43 -14.75
N ASP A 277 -45.00 -14.51 -13.83
CA ASP A 277 -46.37 -14.01 -13.63
C ASP A 277 -46.93 -13.31 -14.91
N ARG A 278 -46.06 -12.58 -15.66
CA ARG A 278 -46.38 -11.99 -16.94
C ARG A 278 -46.71 -13.06 -17.98
N LEU A 279 -45.84 -14.06 -18.12
CA LEU A 279 -46.04 -15.15 -19.06
C LEU A 279 -47.35 -15.96 -18.77
N ILE A 280 -47.64 -16.21 -17.49
CA ILE A 280 -48.93 -16.86 -17.09
C ILE A 280 -50.11 -16.01 -17.54
N LYS A 281 -50.06 -14.69 -17.35
CA LYS A 281 -51.11 -13.75 -17.74
C LYS A 281 -51.31 -13.75 -19.26
N GLU A 282 -50.24 -13.75 -20.04
CA GLU A 282 -50.27 -13.81 -21.50
C GLU A 282 -50.83 -15.16 -21.98
N ALA A 283 -50.40 -16.29 -21.42
CA ALA A 283 -50.91 -17.62 -21.75
C ALA A 283 -52.42 -17.74 -21.42
N ARG A 284 -52.88 -17.19 -20.30
CA ARG A 284 -54.32 -17.14 -19.95
C ARG A 284 -55.12 -16.31 -20.95
N ARG A 285 -54.59 -15.19 -21.44
CA ARG A 285 -55.25 -14.39 -22.48
C ARG A 285 -55.31 -15.15 -23.79
N ALA A 286 -54.24 -15.82 -24.20
CA ALA A 286 -54.20 -16.66 -25.39
C ALA A 286 -55.21 -17.81 -25.30
N ALA A 287 -55.33 -18.48 -24.16
CA ALA A 287 -56.31 -19.52 -23.92
C ALA A 287 -57.77 -18.99 -24.02
N ALA A 288 -58.02 -17.77 -23.59
CA ALA A 288 -59.36 -17.14 -23.67
C ALA A 288 -59.76 -16.77 -25.10
N THR A 289 -58.82 -16.45 -25.97
CA THR A 289 -59.03 -16.05 -27.36
C THR A 289 -58.89 -17.19 -28.37
N ALA A 290 -58.47 -18.38 -27.93
CA ALA A 290 -58.29 -19.58 -28.78
C ALA A 290 -59.61 -20.04 -29.43
N LEU A 291 -59.57 -20.25 -30.72
CA LEU A 291 -60.75 -20.63 -31.52
C LEU A 291 -60.94 -22.17 -31.53
N THR A 292 -59.89 -22.95 -31.38
CA THR A 292 -59.95 -24.41 -31.44
C THR A 292 -59.81 -25.04 -30.06
N LEU A 293 -60.34 -26.25 -29.86
CA LEU A 293 -60.21 -27.01 -28.62
C LEU A 293 -58.75 -27.41 -28.38
N GLU A 294 -58.03 -27.71 -29.44
CA GLU A 294 -56.60 -28.15 -29.37
C GLU A 294 -55.72 -26.99 -28.85
N GLU A 295 -55.94 -25.73 -29.36
CA GLU A 295 -55.23 -24.56 -28.89
C GLU A 295 -55.53 -24.26 -27.41
N LYS A 296 -56.81 -24.43 -26.98
CA LYS A 296 -57.19 -24.27 -25.57
C LYS A 296 -56.45 -25.24 -24.65
N ILE A 297 -56.38 -26.50 -25.05
CA ILE A 297 -55.69 -27.55 -24.29
C ILE A 297 -54.18 -27.30 -24.23
N ALA A 298 -53.57 -26.89 -25.35
CA ALA A 298 -52.15 -26.56 -25.40
C ALA A 298 -51.82 -25.36 -24.46
N SER A 299 -52.63 -24.32 -24.52
CA SER A 299 -52.46 -23.15 -23.66
C SER A 299 -52.67 -23.49 -22.17
N GLN A 300 -53.63 -24.32 -21.83
CA GLN A 300 -53.83 -24.80 -20.45
C GLN A 300 -52.66 -25.61 -19.94
N LYS A 301 -52.06 -26.49 -20.78
CA LYS A 301 -50.85 -27.22 -20.43
C LYS A 301 -49.67 -26.26 -20.16
N GLN A 302 -49.49 -25.28 -21.04
CA GLN A 302 -48.45 -24.25 -20.89
C GLN A 302 -48.62 -23.46 -19.59
N ILE A 303 -49.85 -23.03 -19.26
CA ILE A 303 -50.14 -22.35 -17.99
C ILE A 303 -49.69 -23.19 -16.80
N LYS A 304 -50.08 -24.49 -16.76
CA LYS A 304 -49.72 -25.36 -15.66
C LYS A 304 -48.21 -25.52 -15.51
N ILE A 305 -47.47 -25.60 -16.63
CA ILE A 305 -46.00 -25.75 -16.60
C ILE A 305 -45.40 -24.46 -16.00
N VAL A 306 -45.77 -23.29 -16.48
CA VAL A 306 -45.21 -22.03 -15.99
C VAL A 306 -45.64 -21.73 -14.55
N GLU A 307 -46.86 -22.10 -14.15
CA GLU A 307 -47.34 -21.99 -12.76
C GLU A 307 -46.51 -22.91 -11.82
N ALA A 308 -46.18 -24.12 -12.23
CA ALA A 308 -45.32 -25.00 -11.46
C ALA A 308 -43.91 -24.39 -11.32
N GLN A 309 -43.31 -23.95 -12.41
CA GLN A 309 -41.99 -23.29 -12.40
C GLN A 309 -41.98 -22.06 -11.50
N ARG A 310 -43.02 -21.22 -11.58
CA ARG A 310 -43.15 -20.03 -10.71
C ARG A 310 -43.24 -20.43 -9.23
N ASN A 311 -44.03 -21.45 -8.90
CA ASN A 311 -44.21 -21.90 -7.53
C ASN A 311 -42.88 -22.47 -6.95
N ASP A 312 -42.14 -23.22 -7.76
CA ASP A 312 -40.83 -23.71 -7.38
C ASP A 312 -39.83 -22.56 -7.18
N LYS A 313 -39.82 -21.57 -8.08
CA LYS A 313 -39.00 -20.37 -7.91
C LYS A 313 -39.41 -19.57 -6.67
N ARG A 314 -40.69 -19.45 -6.35
CA ARG A 314 -41.13 -18.78 -5.11
C ARG A 314 -40.71 -19.53 -3.85
N ARG A 315 -40.70 -20.85 -3.86
CA ARG A 315 -40.22 -21.64 -2.72
C ARG A 315 -38.72 -21.46 -2.51
N SER A 316 -37.95 -21.48 -3.60
CA SER A 316 -36.49 -21.31 -3.53
C SER A 316 -36.07 -19.86 -3.30
N LEU A 317 -36.97 -18.87 -3.42
CA LEU A 317 -36.64 -17.45 -3.26
C LEU A 317 -36.13 -17.15 -1.84
N PHE A 318 -36.85 -17.64 -0.82
CA PHE A 318 -36.49 -17.38 0.57
C PHE A 318 -35.16 -18.07 0.91
N ASP A 319 -34.98 -19.33 0.53
CA ASP A 319 -33.73 -20.05 0.74
C ASP A 319 -32.54 -19.36 0.01
N ALA A 320 -32.80 -18.84 -1.18
CA ALA A 320 -31.78 -18.10 -1.93
C ALA A 320 -31.46 -16.74 -1.30
N GLN A 321 -32.46 -16.03 -0.78
CA GLN A 321 -32.27 -14.77 -0.07
C GLN A 321 -31.45 -14.99 1.23
N ASP A 322 -31.82 -16.01 2.02
CA ASP A 322 -31.09 -16.36 3.23
C ASP A 322 -29.63 -16.75 2.91
N THR A 323 -29.39 -17.46 1.81
CA THR A 323 -28.05 -17.81 1.36
C THR A 323 -27.24 -16.57 0.97
N ILE A 324 -27.85 -15.59 0.28
CA ILE A 324 -27.21 -14.33 -0.10
C ILE A 324 -26.83 -13.53 1.16
N ASP A 325 -27.75 -13.42 2.12
CA ASP A 325 -27.52 -12.72 3.37
C ASP A 325 -26.38 -13.37 4.18
N GLN A 326 -26.37 -14.71 4.25
CA GLN A 326 -25.28 -15.44 4.91
C GLN A 326 -23.93 -15.19 4.23
N GLN A 327 -23.89 -15.26 2.90
CA GLN A 327 -22.66 -14.99 2.15
C GLN A 327 -22.16 -13.56 2.37
N ARG A 328 -23.07 -12.58 2.41
CA ARG A 328 -22.75 -11.20 2.72
C ARG A 328 -22.14 -11.08 4.13
N GLU A 329 -22.77 -11.64 5.14
CA GLU A 329 -22.27 -11.63 6.52
C GLU A 329 -20.91 -12.31 6.66
N ASP A 330 -20.71 -13.44 6.01
CA ASP A 330 -19.42 -14.16 6.00
C ASP A 330 -18.31 -13.32 5.39
N LEU A 331 -18.61 -12.56 4.31
CA LEU A 331 -17.65 -11.66 3.68
C LEU A 331 -17.34 -10.45 4.56
N ILE A 332 -18.35 -9.86 5.20
CA ILE A 332 -18.17 -8.76 6.15
C ILE A 332 -17.29 -9.22 7.32
N SER A 333 -17.59 -10.37 7.93
CA SER A 333 -16.80 -10.93 9.03
C SER A 333 -15.33 -11.18 8.64
N LYS A 334 -15.06 -11.62 7.40
CA LYS A 334 -13.70 -11.76 6.89
C LYS A 334 -12.96 -10.42 6.79
N ILE A 335 -13.65 -9.37 6.34
CA ILE A 335 -13.05 -8.02 6.27
C ILE A 335 -12.79 -7.50 7.69
N GLU A 336 -13.73 -7.66 8.61
CA GLU A 336 -13.57 -7.28 10.03
C GLU A 336 -12.37 -7.97 10.68
N GLY A 337 -12.19 -9.28 10.44
CA GLY A 337 -11.04 -10.02 10.93
C GLY A 337 -9.70 -9.46 10.43
N LYS A 338 -9.66 -8.97 9.20
CA LYS A 338 -8.46 -8.36 8.60
C LYS A 338 -8.15 -6.94 9.10
N LEU A 339 -9.15 -6.26 9.69
CA LEU A 339 -8.97 -4.92 10.25
C LEU A 339 -8.27 -4.91 11.60
N GLN A 340 -8.18 -6.07 12.28
CA GLN A 340 -7.43 -6.18 13.53
C GLN A 340 -5.98 -5.80 13.31
N GLN A 341 -5.45 -4.93 14.18
CA GLN A 341 -4.07 -4.47 14.11
C GLN A 341 -3.21 -5.29 15.07
N ALA A 342 -2.18 -5.95 14.53
CA ALA A 342 -1.06 -6.43 15.33
C ALA A 342 0.07 -5.40 15.26
N THR A 343 0.71 -5.13 16.39
CA THR A 343 1.76 -4.10 16.44
C THR A 343 3.03 -4.66 17.06
N LEU A 344 4.16 -4.24 16.51
CA LEU A 344 5.49 -4.56 17.02
C LEU A 344 6.31 -3.27 17.11
N LEU A 345 6.95 -3.05 18.24
CA LEU A 345 7.91 -1.96 18.42
C LEU A 345 9.30 -2.54 18.58
N ASN A 346 10.20 -2.13 17.71
CA ASN A 346 11.60 -2.54 17.73
C ASN A 346 12.51 -1.31 17.91
N PRO A 347 13.14 -1.11 19.09
CA PRO A 347 14.10 -0.04 19.29
C PRO A 347 15.29 -0.20 18.36
N LEU A 348 15.68 0.87 17.66
CA LEU A 348 16.81 0.85 16.73
C LEU A 348 18.08 1.38 17.38
N PHE A 349 18.03 2.55 18.02
CA PHE A 349 19.15 3.14 18.73
C PHE A 349 18.71 4.26 19.67
N THR A 350 19.58 4.57 20.64
CA THR A 350 19.45 5.72 21.53
C THR A 350 20.72 6.56 21.49
N LEU A 351 20.59 7.86 21.37
CA LEU A 351 21.69 8.80 21.29
C LEU A 351 21.54 9.90 22.33
N ARG A 352 22.66 10.22 22.97
CA ARG A 352 22.83 11.50 23.65
C ARG A 352 23.29 12.53 22.60
N TRP A 353 22.60 13.63 22.51
CA TRP A 353 22.90 14.66 21.51
C TRP A 353 23.23 16.00 22.15
N ARG A 354 24.06 16.77 21.44
CA ARG A 354 24.35 18.18 21.72
C ARG A 354 24.39 18.94 20.40
N ILE A 355 23.84 20.13 20.32
CA ILE A 355 23.93 21.02 19.14
C ILE A 355 24.96 22.12 19.44
N LEU A 356 25.97 22.25 18.56
CA LEU A 356 26.99 23.29 18.60
C LEU A 356 26.65 24.41 17.61
#